data_9559f550a2446b8ab3edd4631bca4f2a
#
_entry.id   9559f550a2446b8ab3edd4631bca4f2a
#
_cell.length_a   1.000
_cell.length_b   1.000
_cell.length_c   1.000
_cell.angle_alpha   90.00
_cell.angle_beta   90.00
_cell.angle_gamma   90.00
#
_symmetry.space_group_name_H-M   'P 1'
#
loop_
_entity.id
_entity.type
_entity.pdbx_description
1 polymer ?
#
loop_
_entity_poly.entity_id
_entity_poly.type
_entity_poly.pdbx_seq_one_letter_code
_entity_poly.pdbx_strand_id
1 'polypeptide(L)'
;MKKLSKYEKETIINWNEAENLASVYTFNASLKRRLADFSRKYPLLCRLERSTPEGSVTYVLDKSRLSIRLVPPYSCLLYTSPSPRDCS
;
A
#
# COMPACT_ATOMS: atom_id res chain seq x y z
N MET A 1 28.21 1.81 -1.65
CA MET A 1 26.85 2.17 -1.35
C MET A 1 26.28 1.34 -0.21
N LYS A 2 25.62 1.98 0.70
CA LYS A 2 25.14 1.30 1.86
C LYS A 2 23.84 0.55 1.57
N LYS A 3 23.77 -0.67 2.04
CA LYS A 3 22.59 -1.47 1.84
C LYS A 3 21.70 -1.40 3.06
N LEU A 4 20.44 -1.11 2.84
CA LEU A 4 19.51 -1.00 3.95
C LEU A 4 19.11 -2.38 4.46
N SER A 5 18.95 -2.49 5.76
CA SER A 5 18.46 -3.72 6.35
C SER A 5 16.96 -3.83 6.14
N LYS A 6 16.41 -5.00 6.41
CA LYS A 6 14.97 -5.18 6.30
C LYS A 6 14.21 -4.30 7.27
N TYR A 7 14.81 -3.98 8.39
CA TYR A 7 14.14 -3.11 9.36
C TYR A 7 14.04 -1.69 8.86
N GLU A 8 14.98 -1.29 8.03
CA GLU A 8 14.98 0.07 7.49
C GLU A 8 14.07 0.21 6.29
N LYS A 9 13.67 -0.90 5.69
CA LYS A 9 12.80 -0.89 4.52
C LYS A 9 11.38 -1.05 4.97
N GLU A 10 10.74 0.05 5.31
CA GLU A 10 9.38 -0.02 5.84
C GLU A 10 8.40 0.62 4.90
N THR A 11 7.15 0.33 5.15
CA THR A 11 6.05 0.94 4.43
C THR A 11 5.28 1.80 5.41
N ILE A 12 5.06 3.04 5.04
CA ILE A 12 4.36 3.99 5.90
C ILE A 12 3.20 4.58 5.12
N ILE A 13 2.01 4.46 5.68
CA ILE A 13 0.81 5.03 5.09
C ILE A 13 0.36 6.19 5.95
N ASN A 14 0.30 7.36 5.34
CA ASN A 14 -0.12 8.56 6.01
C ASN A 14 -1.56 8.87 5.65
N TRP A 15 -2.43 8.82 6.64
CA TRP A 15 -3.84 8.94 6.40
C TRP A 15 -4.45 9.68 7.58
N ASN A 16 -4.87 10.90 7.38
CA ASN A 16 -5.50 11.65 8.48
C ASN A 16 -6.88 12.09 8.06
N GLU A 17 -7.65 12.52 9.05
CA GLU A 17 -9.04 12.84 8.81
C GLU A 17 -9.23 14.21 8.18
N ALA A 18 -8.21 15.03 8.24
CA ALA A 18 -8.35 16.42 7.80
C ALA A 18 -8.18 16.58 6.31
N GLU A 19 -7.52 15.64 5.64
CA GLU A 19 -7.18 15.80 4.23
C GLU A 19 -7.83 14.76 3.39
N ASN A 20 -8.02 15.10 2.12
CA ASN A 20 -8.61 14.18 1.17
C ASN A 20 -7.57 13.30 0.50
N LEU A 21 -6.31 13.54 0.77
CA LEU A 21 -5.23 12.79 0.16
C LEU A 21 -4.53 11.91 1.19
N ALA A 22 -4.05 10.79 0.74
CA ALA A 22 -3.23 9.90 1.54
C ALA A 22 -1.90 9.72 0.84
N SER A 23 -0.89 9.35 1.59
CA SER A 23 0.40 9.07 0.98
C SER A 23 0.89 7.68 1.40
N VAL A 24 1.59 7.04 0.49
CA VAL A 24 2.15 5.71 0.72
C VAL A 24 3.65 5.77 0.42
N TYR A 25 4.42 5.54 1.45
CA TYR A 25 5.87 5.48 1.35
C TYR A 25 6.29 4.03 1.50
N THR A 26 7.04 3.52 0.54
CA THR A 26 7.35 2.11 0.61
C THR A 26 8.62 1.75 -0.17
N PHE A 27 9.29 0.71 0.31
CA PHE A 27 10.38 0.05 -0.42
C PHE A 27 9.90 -1.23 -1.07
N ASN A 28 8.69 -1.66 -0.81
CA ASN A 28 8.20 -2.96 -1.26
C ASN A 28 8.04 -2.99 -2.76
N ALA A 29 8.72 -3.93 -3.41
CA ALA A 29 8.74 -3.97 -4.86
C ALA A 29 7.36 -4.22 -5.46
N SER A 30 6.61 -5.10 -4.85
CA SER A 30 5.27 -5.41 -5.34
C SER A 30 4.35 -4.21 -5.21
N LEU A 31 4.41 -3.53 -4.08
CA LEU A 31 3.57 -2.37 -3.88
C LEU A 31 3.98 -1.22 -4.78
N LYS A 32 5.29 -1.05 -5.00
CA LYS A 32 5.76 -0.02 -5.91
C LYS A 32 5.21 -0.24 -7.31
N ARG A 33 5.18 -1.49 -7.75
CA ARG A 33 4.65 -1.80 -9.08
C ARG A 33 3.16 -1.50 -9.17
N ARG A 34 2.44 -1.86 -8.13
CA ARG A 34 1.00 -1.61 -8.10
C ARG A 34 0.69 -0.11 -8.09
N LEU A 35 1.46 0.64 -7.33
CA LEU A 35 1.27 2.09 -7.30
C LEU A 35 1.60 2.73 -8.63
N ALA A 36 2.66 2.25 -9.27
CA ALA A 36 3.03 2.80 -10.57
C ALA A 36 1.97 2.51 -11.61
N ASP A 37 1.43 1.30 -11.61
CA ASP A 37 0.37 0.95 -12.54
C ASP A 37 -0.88 1.79 -12.31
N PHE A 38 -1.24 1.96 -11.06
CA PHE A 38 -2.42 2.74 -10.73
C PHE A 38 -2.23 4.20 -11.12
N SER A 39 -1.05 4.73 -10.88
CA SER A 39 -0.74 6.11 -11.24
C SER A 39 -0.78 6.31 -12.75
N ARG A 40 -0.32 5.31 -13.49
CA ARG A 40 -0.34 5.40 -14.94
C ARG A 40 -1.77 5.38 -15.47
N LYS A 41 -2.62 4.58 -14.88
CA LYS A 41 -4.01 4.50 -15.31
C LYS A 41 -4.84 5.69 -14.87
N TYR A 42 -4.54 6.21 -13.70
CA TYR A 42 -5.35 7.28 -13.12
C TYR A 42 -4.46 8.40 -12.61
N PRO A 43 -3.83 9.12 -13.52
CA PRO A 43 -2.85 10.13 -13.09
C PRO A 43 -3.45 11.27 -12.28
N LEU A 44 -4.76 11.50 -12.40
CA LEU A 44 -5.39 12.54 -11.61
C LEU A 44 -5.70 12.09 -10.19
N LEU A 45 -5.67 10.78 -9.95
CA LEU A 45 -6.00 10.24 -8.65
C LEU A 45 -4.79 9.77 -7.86
N CYS A 46 -3.68 9.58 -8.53
CA CYS A 46 -2.49 9.06 -7.88
C CYS A 46 -1.24 9.54 -8.63
N ARG A 47 -0.28 10.03 -7.90
CA ARG A 47 0.94 10.50 -8.54
C ARG A 47 2.14 10.23 -7.66
N LEU A 48 3.28 10.07 -8.31
CA LEU A 48 4.54 9.90 -7.61
C LEU A 48 4.98 11.24 -7.05
N GLU A 49 5.20 11.28 -5.75
CA GLU A 49 5.66 12.50 -5.11
C GLU A 49 7.17 12.52 -4.97
N ARG A 50 7.76 11.37 -4.66
CA ARG A 50 9.19 11.32 -4.40
C ARG A 50 9.70 9.92 -4.63
N SER A 51 10.94 9.82 -5.06
CA SER A 51 11.65 8.55 -5.08
C SER A 51 13.06 8.82 -4.60
N THR A 52 13.68 7.80 -4.02
CA THR A 52 15.01 7.96 -3.47
C THR A 52 15.96 6.97 -4.10
N PRO A 53 17.26 7.27 -4.06
CA PRO A 53 18.25 6.34 -4.61
C PRO A 53 18.28 5.00 -3.90
N GLU A 54 17.83 4.95 -2.66
CA GLU A 54 17.81 3.70 -1.93
C GLU A 54 16.71 2.76 -2.39
N GLY A 55 15.75 3.27 -3.15
CA GLY A 55 14.71 2.42 -3.68
C GLY A 55 13.34 2.63 -3.12
N SER A 56 13.14 3.66 -2.30
CA SER A 56 11.82 3.94 -1.78
C SER A 56 11.08 4.88 -2.71
N VAL A 57 9.76 4.83 -2.65
CA VAL A 57 8.92 5.77 -3.39
C VAL A 57 7.83 6.26 -2.46
N THR A 58 7.34 7.45 -2.73
CA THR A 58 6.19 8.00 -2.04
C THR A 58 5.18 8.41 -3.10
N TYR A 59 3.99 7.85 -3.01
CA TYR A 59 2.89 8.20 -3.88
C TYR A 59 1.81 8.90 -3.09
N VAL A 60 1.18 9.88 -3.71
CA VAL A 60 0.05 10.59 -3.12
C VAL A 60 -1.17 10.24 -3.94
N LEU A 61 -2.24 9.86 -3.26
CA LEU A 61 -3.44 9.47 -3.98
C LEU A 61 -4.68 9.92 -3.23
N ASP A 62 -5.79 9.93 -3.96
CA ASP A 62 -7.07 10.29 -3.39
C ASP A 62 -7.41 9.29 -2.29
N LYS A 63 -7.77 9.79 -1.13
CA LYS A 63 -8.03 8.95 0.02
C LYS A 63 -9.13 7.94 -0.24
N SER A 64 -10.09 8.30 -1.06
CA SER A 64 -11.19 7.40 -1.38
C SER A 64 -10.75 6.21 -2.22
N ARG A 65 -9.57 6.28 -2.82
CA ARG A 65 -9.06 5.17 -3.63
C ARG A 65 -8.16 4.23 -2.84
N LEU A 66 -7.91 4.54 -1.57
CA LEU A 66 -7.08 3.69 -0.74
C LEU A 66 -7.94 3.09 0.34
N SER A 67 -7.95 1.77 0.42
CA SER A 67 -8.70 1.11 1.49
C SER A 67 -7.77 0.17 2.22
N ILE A 68 -8.01 0.08 3.51
CA ILE A 68 -7.24 -0.81 4.36
C ILE A 68 -8.13 -1.96 4.71
N ARG A 69 -7.61 -3.14 4.49
CA ARG A 69 -8.39 -4.33 4.63
C ARG A 69 -7.75 -5.24 5.65
N LEU A 70 -8.53 -5.65 6.61
CA LEU A 70 -8.06 -6.59 7.62
C LEU A 70 -8.47 -7.98 7.21
N VAL A 71 -7.53 -8.89 7.25
CA VAL A 71 -7.74 -10.24 6.80
C VAL A 71 -7.95 -11.12 8.01
N PRO A 72 -9.02 -11.93 8.03
CA PRO A 72 -9.23 -12.79 9.18
C PRO A 72 -8.16 -13.85 9.31
N PRO A 73 -8.00 -14.40 10.47
CA PRO A 73 -6.97 -15.41 10.67
C PRO A 73 -7.27 -16.68 9.92
N TYR A 74 -6.27 -17.50 9.81
CA TYR A 74 -6.37 -18.74 9.07
C TYR A 74 -7.43 -19.68 9.54
N SER A 75 -7.87 -19.55 10.77
CA SER A 75 -8.87 -20.47 11.27
C SER A 75 -10.09 -20.51 10.36
N CYS A 76 -10.38 -19.42 9.70
CA CYS A 76 -11.46 -19.42 8.74
C CYS A 76 -11.26 -20.43 7.64
N LEU A 77 -10.05 -20.59 7.23
CA LEU A 77 -9.75 -21.52 6.15
C LEU A 77 -9.80 -22.95 6.61
N LEU A 78 -9.51 -23.18 7.86
CA LEU A 78 -9.46 -24.54 8.36
C LEU A 78 -10.84 -25.16 8.48
N TYR A 79 -11.83 -24.35 8.62
CA TYR A 79 -13.18 -24.87 8.77
C TYR A 79 -13.78 -25.29 7.48
N THR A 80 -13.27 -24.85 6.44
CA THR A 80 -13.67 -25.27 5.12
C THR A 80 -15.10 -25.03 4.77
N SER A 81 -15.91 -24.84 5.69
CA SER A 81 -17.28 -24.72 5.33
C SER A 81 -17.76 -23.32 5.21
N PRO A 82 -17.18 -22.39 5.84
CA PRO A 82 -17.81 -21.09 5.85
C PRO A 82 -17.89 -20.52 4.46
N SER A 83 -18.85 -19.68 4.31
CA SER A 83 -18.94 -18.97 3.07
C SER A 83 -17.70 -18.10 2.95
N PRO A 84 -17.35 -17.73 1.74
CA PRO A 84 -16.17 -16.89 1.56
C PRO A 84 -16.23 -15.58 2.33
N ARG A 85 -17.41 -15.11 2.59
CA ARG A 85 -17.55 -13.88 3.33
C ARG A 85 -16.96 -13.95 4.73
N ASP A 86 -17.05 -15.11 5.31
CA ASP A 86 -16.58 -15.27 6.68
C ASP A 86 -15.09 -15.13 6.78
N CYS A 87 -14.41 -15.36 5.71
CA CYS A 87 -12.96 -15.29 5.70
C CYS A 87 -12.44 -14.02 5.09
N SER A 88 -13.26 -13.16 4.62
CA SER A 88 -12.78 -11.95 3.96
C SER A 88 -12.99 -10.67 4.74
#